data_4c19325e079e012800d354663b340588
#
_entry.id   4c19325e079e012800d354663b340588
#
_cell.length_a   1.000
_cell.length_b   1.000
_cell.length_c   1.000
_cell.angle_alpha   90.00
_cell.angle_beta   90.00
_cell.angle_gamma   90.00
#
_symmetry.space_group_name_H-M   'P 1'
#
loop_
_entity.id
_entity.type
_entity.pdbx_description
1 polymer ?
#
loop_
_entity_poly.entity_id
_entity_poly.type
_entity_poly.pdbx_seq_one_letter_code
_entity_poly.pdbx_strand_id
1 'polypeptide(L)'
;MDVFPIRTDSDGRTQTKYVDDLSDADLSRLNDLLPWQCFTLDSNGRRFGKQASSKKRNLPQAIPDHRITELNRRFPLSGLSVLEVGCFEGVHTIALAGYGAKVVGIDSRIENVAKTMVRTWSFGFEATVFKCDVEQDVDFAKVPNVDITHHMGVLYHLVDPVTHLQKLAMRTRKAIMLDTHYAREDEAVQSYEVGGVSYRYKHYREGGREEAFAGMYDHAKWLPLDTLVSILKAVGFLNVDVAELRDERNGARALIFADRG
;
A
#
# COMPACT_ATOMS: atom_id res chain seq x y z
N MET A 1 11.96 -22.37 -4.30
CA MET A 1 11.54 -21.11 -3.66
C MET A 1 12.61 -20.10 -3.98
N ASP A 2 12.29 -19.08 -4.76
CA ASP A 2 13.23 -18.01 -5.03
C ASP A 2 13.51 -17.27 -3.73
N VAL A 3 14.78 -17.25 -3.34
CA VAL A 3 15.23 -16.55 -2.13
C VAL A 3 15.09 -15.07 -2.40
N PHE A 4 14.40 -14.35 -1.51
CA PHE A 4 14.26 -12.89 -1.63
C PHE A 4 15.66 -12.25 -1.71
N PRO A 5 15.92 -11.40 -2.72
CA PRO A 5 17.28 -10.95 -3.03
C PRO A 5 17.89 -10.00 -2.00
N ILE A 6 17.05 -9.33 -1.20
CA ILE A 6 17.52 -8.43 -0.14
C ILE A 6 17.73 -9.24 1.14
N ARG A 7 18.90 -9.09 1.74
CA ARG A 7 19.22 -9.73 3.01
C ARG A 7 18.96 -8.74 4.14
N THR A 8 18.02 -9.12 5.01
CA THR A 8 17.75 -8.40 6.27
C THR A 8 18.18 -9.32 7.43
N ASP A 9 18.99 -8.82 8.34
CA ASP A 9 19.39 -9.56 9.54
C ASP A 9 18.35 -9.47 10.67
N SER A 10 18.64 -10.12 11.80
CA SER A 10 17.77 -10.10 12.99
C SER A 10 17.57 -8.72 13.62
N ASP A 11 18.49 -7.79 13.37
CA ASP A 11 18.43 -6.42 13.86
C ASP A 11 17.68 -5.48 12.90
N GLY A 12 17.21 -6.01 11.77
CA GLY A 12 16.51 -5.25 10.73
C GLY A 12 17.44 -4.47 9.80
N ARG A 13 18.77 -4.77 9.82
CA ARG A 13 19.72 -4.17 8.90
C ARG A 13 19.54 -4.80 7.53
N THR A 14 19.47 -3.96 6.52
CA THR A 14 19.15 -4.40 5.16
C THR A 14 20.22 -3.91 4.20
N GLN A 15 20.78 -4.82 3.41
CA GLN A 15 21.74 -4.46 2.38
C GLN A 15 21.07 -3.57 1.33
N THR A 16 21.68 -2.43 1.03
CA THR A 16 21.26 -1.50 -0.03
C THR A 16 22.30 -1.46 -1.15
N LYS A 17 21.91 -1.05 -2.34
CA LYS A 17 22.85 -0.96 -3.46
C LYS A 17 23.71 0.30 -3.41
N TYR A 18 23.15 1.41 -2.95
CA TYR A 18 23.81 2.72 -3.03
C TYR A 18 23.94 3.43 -1.68
N VAL A 19 23.03 3.18 -0.72
CA VAL A 19 23.07 3.87 0.58
C VAL A 19 24.23 3.39 1.44
N ASP A 20 24.56 2.11 1.36
CA ASP A 20 25.67 1.52 2.15
C ASP A 20 27.01 2.22 1.87
N ASP A 21 27.22 2.73 0.65
CA ASP A 21 28.44 3.42 0.21
C ASP A 21 28.45 4.92 0.50
N LEU A 22 27.33 5.50 0.98
CA LEU A 22 27.28 6.93 1.31
C LEU A 22 28.10 7.24 2.58
N SER A 23 28.74 8.42 2.60
CA SER A 23 29.26 8.97 3.84
C SER A 23 28.11 9.30 4.81
N ASP A 24 28.38 9.36 6.12
CA ASP A 24 27.37 9.76 7.10
C ASP A 24 26.82 11.16 6.83
N ALA A 25 27.66 12.06 6.32
CA ALA A 25 27.25 13.41 5.94
C ALA A 25 26.28 13.40 4.76
N ASP A 26 26.53 12.56 3.75
CA ASP A 26 25.65 12.47 2.56
C ASP A 26 24.35 11.75 2.91
N LEU A 27 24.39 10.71 3.72
CA LEU A 27 23.18 10.05 4.22
C LEU A 27 22.33 11.02 5.07
N SER A 28 22.96 11.84 5.91
CA SER A 28 22.23 12.87 6.66
C SER A 28 21.55 13.88 5.73
N ARG A 29 22.25 14.37 4.70
CA ARG A 29 21.67 15.29 3.70
C ARG A 29 20.51 14.64 2.96
N LEU A 30 20.65 13.36 2.55
CA LEU A 30 19.58 12.62 1.89
C LEU A 30 18.35 12.48 2.80
N ASN A 31 18.55 12.20 4.08
CA ASN A 31 17.49 12.12 5.07
C ASN A 31 16.82 13.48 5.34
N ASP A 32 17.52 14.58 5.16
CA ASP A 32 16.98 15.94 5.34
C ASP A 32 16.27 16.47 4.10
N LEU A 33 16.52 15.88 2.93
CA LEU A 33 15.98 16.34 1.64
C LEU A 33 14.46 16.17 1.53
N LEU A 34 13.91 15.09 2.11
CA LEU A 34 12.50 14.73 2.00
C LEU A 34 11.86 14.57 3.39
N PRO A 35 10.55 14.83 3.52
CA PRO A 35 9.81 14.72 4.77
C PRO A 35 9.44 13.25 5.09
N TRP A 36 10.46 12.42 5.35
CA TRP A 36 10.28 11.00 5.68
C TRP A 36 9.41 10.80 6.92
N GLN A 37 8.64 9.72 6.93
CA GLN A 37 7.76 9.28 8.02
C GLN A 37 8.05 7.86 8.50
N CYS A 38 8.93 7.14 7.80
CA CYS A 38 9.44 5.85 8.21
C CYS A 38 10.94 5.73 7.85
N PHE A 39 11.60 4.71 8.38
CA PHE A 39 13.00 4.43 8.07
C PHE A 39 13.25 2.94 7.90
N THR A 40 14.30 2.63 7.17
CA THR A 40 14.97 1.34 7.11
C THR A 40 16.36 1.48 7.71
N LEU A 41 17.00 0.37 8.08
CA LEU A 41 18.42 0.37 8.42
C LEU A 41 19.21 -0.14 7.21
N ASP A 42 20.34 0.52 6.91
CA ASP A 42 21.31 0.00 5.95
C ASP A 42 22.12 -1.16 6.57
N SER A 43 23.05 -1.76 5.81
CA SER A 43 23.89 -2.87 6.32
C SER A 43 24.79 -2.44 7.49
N ASN A 44 25.11 -1.16 7.64
CA ASN A 44 25.90 -0.60 8.72
C ASN A 44 25.05 -0.21 9.96
N GLY A 45 23.73 -0.42 9.92
CA GLY A 45 22.79 -0.04 10.98
C GLY A 45 22.46 1.45 11.01
N ARG A 46 22.79 2.22 9.96
CA ARG A 46 22.46 3.63 9.84
C ARG A 46 21.02 3.79 9.32
N ARG A 47 20.35 4.84 9.77
CA ARG A 47 18.95 5.10 9.37
C ARG A 47 18.89 5.76 8.00
N PHE A 48 18.14 5.13 7.10
CA PHE A 48 17.71 5.72 5.84
C PHE A 48 16.21 6.06 5.92
N GLY A 49 15.90 7.34 5.93
CA GLY A 49 14.62 7.92 6.28
C GLY A 49 14.59 8.46 7.70
N LYS A 50 13.45 8.95 8.13
CA LYS A 50 13.22 9.51 9.47
C LYS A 50 12.09 8.79 10.18
N GLN A 51 12.18 8.78 11.49
CA GLN A 51 11.12 8.26 12.34
C GLN A 51 9.97 9.26 12.41
N ALA A 52 8.75 8.77 12.18
CA ALA A 52 7.56 9.54 12.56
C ALA A 52 7.49 9.72 14.09
N SER A 53 6.90 10.82 14.53
CA SER A 53 6.81 11.22 15.94
C SER A 53 6.06 10.25 16.87
N SER A 54 5.52 9.13 16.38
CA SER A 54 4.77 8.16 17.17
C SER A 54 5.63 6.99 17.64
N LYS A 55 5.46 6.56 18.91
CA LYS A 55 6.17 5.42 19.51
C LYS A 55 6.07 4.11 18.70
N LYS A 56 4.95 3.85 18.01
CA LYS A 56 4.75 2.64 17.19
C LYS A 56 5.60 2.61 15.91
N ARG A 57 6.13 3.73 15.47
CA ARG A 57 6.93 3.86 14.24
C ARG A 57 8.41 4.05 14.50
N ASN A 58 8.84 3.75 15.71
CA ASN A 58 10.26 3.80 16.12
C ASN A 58 11.03 2.51 15.76
N LEU A 59 10.44 1.66 14.91
CA LEU A 59 11.09 0.44 14.44
C LEU A 59 11.40 0.57 12.95
N PRO A 60 12.52 -0.01 12.50
CA PRO A 60 12.83 -0.09 11.08
C PRO A 60 11.72 -0.87 10.36
N GLN A 61 11.44 -0.48 9.13
CA GLN A 61 10.47 -1.19 8.31
C GLN A 61 11.06 -2.52 7.83
N ALA A 62 10.30 -3.62 7.98
CA ALA A 62 10.69 -4.93 7.49
C ALA A 62 10.57 -5.01 5.96
N ILE A 63 11.57 -5.62 5.32
CA ILE A 63 11.61 -5.86 3.88
C ILE A 63 12.02 -7.31 3.64
N PRO A 64 11.15 -8.17 3.06
CA PRO A 64 9.75 -7.87 2.75
C PRO A 64 8.83 -7.85 3.98
N ASP A 65 7.73 -7.12 3.91
CA ASP A 65 6.61 -7.30 4.84
C ASP A 65 6.00 -8.70 4.66
N HIS A 66 5.59 -9.34 5.76
CA HIS A 66 5.04 -10.71 5.72
C HIS A 66 3.85 -10.86 4.78
N ARG A 67 3.03 -9.82 4.62
CA ARG A 67 1.86 -9.81 3.73
C ARG A 67 2.28 -9.85 2.25
N ILE A 68 3.40 -9.22 1.88
CA ILE A 68 3.96 -9.31 0.54
C ILE A 68 4.58 -10.69 0.30
N THR A 69 5.21 -11.27 1.32
CA THR A 69 5.68 -12.67 1.25
C THR A 69 4.50 -13.62 1.00
N GLU A 70 3.38 -13.42 1.68
CA GLU A 70 2.17 -14.23 1.47
C GLU A 70 1.55 -13.97 0.09
N LEU A 71 1.55 -12.72 -0.39
CA LEU A 71 1.13 -12.41 -1.76
C LEU A 71 1.97 -13.17 -2.79
N ASN A 72 3.31 -13.15 -2.65
CA ASN A 72 4.21 -13.88 -3.55
C ASN A 72 4.03 -15.41 -3.44
N ARG A 73 3.73 -15.94 -2.26
CA ARG A 73 3.45 -17.37 -2.07
C ARG A 73 2.18 -17.81 -2.80
N ARG A 74 1.14 -16.98 -2.78
CA ARG A 74 -0.15 -17.25 -3.47
C ARG A 74 -0.05 -17.02 -4.98
N PHE A 75 0.62 -15.96 -5.37
CA PHE A 75 0.74 -15.52 -6.75
C PHE A 75 2.20 -15.18 -7.04
N PRO A 76 3.03 -16.13 -7.50
CA PRO A 76 4.44 -15.88 -7.79
C PRO A 76 4.61 -14.62 -8.67
N LEU A 77 5.25 -13.58 -8.11
CA LEU A 77 5.27 -12.23 -8.67
C LEU A 77 6.25 -12.05 -9.82
N SER A 78 7.22 -12.97 -9.97
CA SER A 78 8.27 -12.86 -10.98
C SER A 78 7.68 -12.68 -12.39
N GLY A 79 8.05 -11.58 -13.04
CA GLY A 79 7.59 -11.21 -14.38
C GLY A 79 6.17 -10.65 -14.47
N LEU A 80 5.37 -10.68 -13.40
CA LEU A 80 4.02 -10.10 -13.37
C LEU A 80 4.08 -8.58 -13.22
N SER A 81 3.07 -7.91 -13.79
CA SER A 81 2.82 -6.49 -13.53
C SER A 81 2.00 -6.32 -12.25
N VAL A 82 2.47 -5.45 -11.35
CA VAL A 82 1.82 -5.17 -10.07
C VAL A 82 1.56 -3.69 -9.93
N LEU A 83 0.29 -3.32 -9.70
CA LEU A 83 -0.09 -1.97 -9.29
C LEU A 83 -0.02 -1.90 -7.75
N GLU A 84 0.80 -1.01 -7.24
CA GLU A 84 0.82 -0.65 -5.82
C GLU A 84 0.04 0.64 -5.62
N VAL A 85 -1.11 0.55 -4.94
CA VAL A 85 -1.94 1.70 -4.59
C VAL A 85 -1.52 2.25 -3.23
N GLY A 86 -1.09 3.51 -3.21
CA GLY A 86 -0.55 4.14 -2.01
C GLY A 86 0.89 3.69 -1.74
N CYS A 87 1.83 3.97 -2.66
CA CYS A 87 3.23 3.52 -2.52
C CYS A 87 3.98 4.20 -1.38
N PHE A 88 3.43 5.25 -0.80
CA PHE A 88 3.90 5.96 0.39
C PHE A 88 5.39 6.35 0.31
N GLU A 89 6.28 5.56 0.91
CA GLU A 89 7.74 5.80 0.92
C GLU A 89 8.53 4.64 0.29
N GLY A 90 7.87 3.78 -0.50
CA GLY A 90 8.51 2.79 -1.34
C GLY A 90 8.98 1.50 -0.65
N VAL A 91 8.66 1.29 0.63
CA VAL A 91 9.08 0.06 1.35
C VAL A 91 8.46 -1.18 0.72
N HIS A 92 7.17 -1.13 0.39
CA HIS A 92 6.49 -2.22 -0.30
C HIS A 92 6.89 -2.29 -1.77
N THR A 93 7.11 -1.15 -2.43
CA THR A 93 7.59 -1.07 -3.82
C THR A 93 8.86 -1.90 -4.01
N ILE A 94 9.87 -1.70 -3.13
CA ILE A 94 11.13 -2.48 -3.21
C ILE A 94 10.91 -3.95 -2.89
N ALA A 95 9.99 -4.29 -2.00
CA ALA A 95 9.67 -5.68 -1.70
C ALA A 95 9.01 -6.39 -2.90
N LEU A 96 8.05 -5.74 -3.56
CA LEU A 96 7.41 -6.26 -4.78
C LEU A 96 8.42 -6.42 -5.92
N ALA A 97 9.25 -5.39 -6.17
CA ALA A 97 10.31 -5.43 -7.18
C ALA A 97 11.36 -6.50 -6.86
N GLY A 98 11.69 -6.70 -5.59
CA GLY A 98 12.59 -7.74 -5.11
C GLY A 98 12.10 -9.17 -5.41
N TYR A 99 10.80 -9.39 -5.48
CA TYR A 99 10.22 -10.64 -5.98
C TYR A 99 10.13 -10.71 -7.53
N GLY A 100 10.72 -9.75 -8.23
CA GLY A 100 10.78 -9.74 -9.70
C GLY A 100 9.51 -9.20 -10.37
N ALA A 101 8.64 -8.52 -9.66
CA ALA A 101 7.48 -7.86 -10.24
C ALA A 101 7.87 -6.62 -11.05
N LYS A 102 7.09 -6.33 -12.10
CA LYS A 102 7.11 -5.05 -12.81
C LYS A 102 6.17 -4.08 -12.09
N VAL A 103 6.71 -3.27 -11.19
CA VAL A 103 5.91 -2.45 -10.27
C VAL A 103 5.51 -1.13 -10.90
N VAL A 104 4.23 -0.80 -10.77
CA VAL A 104 3.67 0.54 -10.99
C VAL A 104 3.16 1.04 -9.64
N GLY A 105 3.87 1.99 -9.04
CA GLY A 105 3.50 2.60 -7.76
C GLY A 105 2.75 3.91 -7.97
N ILE A 106 1.65 4.11 -7.29
CA ILE A 106 0.88 5.36 -7.33
C ILE A 106 0.62 5.90 -5.93
N ASP A 107 0.65 7.23 -5.80
CA ASP A 107 0.26 7.93 -4.57
C ASP A 107 -0.34 9.30 -4.91
N SER A 108 -1.27 9.77 -4.11
CA SER A 108 -1.89 11.07 -4.28
C SER A 108 -0.98 12.24 -3.87
N ARG A 109 0.05 11.98 -3.07
CA ARG A 109 1.03 12.96 -2.59
C ARG A 109 2.30 12.89 -3.40
N ILE A 110 2.70 14.01 -4.01
CA ILE A 110 3.93 14.09 -4.79
C ILE A 110 5.18 13.80 -3.94
N GLU A 111 5.12 14.15 -2.65
CA GLU A 111 6.18 13.90 -1.67
C GLU A 111 6.42 12.39 -1.50
N ASN A 112 5.36 11.60 -1.50
CA ASN A 112 5.44 10.14 -1.41
C ASN A 112 5.98 9.52 -2.70
N VAL A 113 5.55 10.03 -3.85
CA VAL A 113 6.12 9.65 -5.15
C VAL A 113 7.63 9.88 -5.16
N ALA A 114 8.10 11.07 -4.76
CA ALA A 114 9.52 11.39 -4.70
C ALA A 114 10.29 10.48 -3.73
N LYS A 115 9.75 10.23 -2.54
CA LYS A 115 10.35 9.31 -1.55
C LYS A 115 10.44 7.89 -2.08
N THR A 116 9.37 7.40 -2.74
CA THR A 116 9.35 6.08 -3.36
C THR A 116 10.42 5.95 -4.45
N MET A 117 10.55 6.94 -5.33
CA MET A 117 11.59 6.94 -6.38
C MET A 117 13.00 6.89 -5.76
N VAL A 118 13.27 7.72 -4.75
CA VAL A 118 14.58 7.75 -4.07
C VAL A 118 14.85 6.42 -3.37
N ARG A 119 13.88 5.86 -2.66
CA ARG A 119 14.07 4.58 -1.96
C ARG A 119 14.26 3.42 -2.94
N THR A 120 13.46 3.34 -4.00
CA THR A 120 13.59 2.31 -5.03
C THR A 120 14.97 2.35 -5.69
N TRP A 121 15.43 3.55 -6.07
CA TRP A 121 16.79 3.75 -6.58
C TRP A 121 17.85 3.28 -5.57
N SER A 122 17.71 3.66 -4.30
CA SER A 122 18.69 3.36 -3.25
C SER A 122 18.93 1.85 -3.06
N PHE A 123 17.90 1.04 -3.29
CA PHE A 123 17.99 -0.42 -3.26
C PHE A 123 18.37 -1.04 -4.61
N GLY A 124 18.47 -0.23 -5.66
CA GLY A 124 18.84 -0.69 -7.02
C GLY A 124 17.74 -1.42 -7.75
N PHE A 125 16.48 -1.15 -7.42
CA PHE A 125 15.32 -1.64 -8.16
C PHE A 125 14.76 -0.58 -9.10
N GLU A 126 14.00 -1.03 -10.07
CA GLU A 126 13.25 -0.20 -11.00
C GLU A 126 11.75 -0.31 -10.72
N ALA A 127 11.06 0.81 -10.73
CA ALA A 127 9.60 0.89 -10.69
C ALA A 127 9.14 2.13 -11.44
N THR A 128 7.98 2.05 -12.07
CA THR A 128 7.28 3.22 -12.60
C THR A 128 6.47 3.84 -11.47
N VAL A 129 6.78 5.08 -11.09
CA VAL A 129 6.09 5.74 -9.97
C VAL A 129 5.56 7.08 -10.43
N PHE A 130 4.29 7.37 -10.15
CA PHE A 130 3.68 8.66 -10.50
C PHE A 130 2.56 9.08 -9.55
N LYS A 131 2.30 10.40 -9.54
CA LYS A 131 1.21 10.98 -8.76
C LYS A 131 -0.13 10.60 -9.37
N CYS A 132 -1.01 10.02 -8.54
CA CYS A 132 -2.38 9.67 -8.90
C CYS A 132 -3.28 9.78 -7.67
N ASP A 133 -4.26 10.64 -7.72
CA ASP A 133 -5.38 10.61 -6.78
C ASP A 133 -6.42 9.64 -7.34
N VAL A 134 -6.59 8.51 -6.66
CA VAL A 134 -7.45 7.41 -7.13
C VAL A 134 -8.95 7.77 -7.15
N GLU A 135 -9.33 8.84 -6.49
CA GLU A 135 -10.70 9.36 -6.48
C GLU A 135 -10.95 10.36 -7.63
N GLN A 136 -9.90 10.78 -8.34
CA GLN A 136 -10.02 11.64 -9.53
C GLN A 136 -9.97 10.80 -10.81
N ASP A 137 -11.05 10.84 -11.60
CA ASP A 137 -11.14 10.04 -12.85
C ASP A 137 -10.02 10.33 -13.84
N VAL A 138 -9.63 11.59 -13.97
CA VAL A 138 -8.56 12.03 -14.89
C VAL A 138 -7.20 11.42 -14.49
N ASP A 139 -6.94 11.30 -13.20
CA ASP A 139 -5.71 10.69 -12.70
C ASP A 139 -5.78 9.17 -12.85
N PHE A 140 -6.89 8.55 -12.44
CA PHE A 140 -7.05 7.10 -12.52
C PHE A 140 -7.04 6.56 -13.97
N ALA A 141 -7.44 7.37 -14.94
CA ALA A 141 -7.37 7.00 -16.36
C ALA A 141 -5.94 6.66 -16.84
N LYS A 142 -4.91 7.18 -16.16
CA LYS A 142 -3.49 6.94 -16.45
C LYS A 142 -3.00 5.58 -15.92
N VAL A 143 -3.74 4.94 -15.03
CA VAL A 143 -3.37 3.66 -14.42
C VAL A 143 -3.46 2.55 -15.46
N PRO A 144 -2.37 1.80 -15.72
CA PRO A 144 -2.36 0.73 -16.70
C PRO A 144 -3.13 -0.50 -16.21
N ASN A 145 -3.45 -1.39 -17.13
CA ASN A 145 -3.90 -2.73 -16.78
C ASN A 145 -2.72 -3.56 -16.25
N VAL A 146 -2.92 -4.23 -15.13
CA VAL A 146 -1.90 -5.03 -14.42
C VAL A 146 -2.39 -6.45 -14.17
N ASP A 147 -1.46 -7.34 -13.83
CA ASP A 147 -1.82 -8.70 -13.43
C ASP A 147 -2.39 -8.71 -12.01
N ILE A 148 -1.73 -8.01 -11.08
CA ILE A 148 -2.07 -8.00 -9.66
C ILE A 148 -2.19 -6.56 -9.17
N THR A 149 -3.14 -6.31 -8.28
CA THR A 149 -3.21 -5.07 -7.50
C THR A 149 -2.84 -5.36 -6.05
N HIS A 150 -1.81 -4.68 -5.56
CA HIS A 150 -1.43 -4.57 -4.16
C HIS A 150 -2.05 -3.30 -3.58
N HIS A 151 -3.04 -3.45 -2.72
CA HIS A 151 -3.81 -2.35 -2.15
C HIS A 151 -3.76 -2.41 -0.63
N MET A 152 -2.83 -1.68 -0.05
CA MET A 152 -2.59 -1.72 1.38
C MET A 152 -2.68 -0.34 2.01
N GLY A 153 -3.55 -0.21 3.00
CA GLY A 153 -3.59 1.00 3.82
C GLY A 153 -4.23 2.22 3.15
N VAL A 154 -5.06 2.05 2.11
CA VAL A 154 -5.64 3.17 1.35
C VAL A 154 -7.16 3.18 1.36
N LEU A 155 -7.83 2.02 1.19
CA LEU A 155 -9.28 1.98 0.96
C LEU A 155 -10.08 2.71 2.06
N TYR A 156 -9.67 2.56 3.29
CA TYR A 156 -10.33 3.17 4.45
C TYR A 156 -10.10 4.68 4.58
N HIS A 157 -9.35 5.28 3.67
CA HIS A 157 -9.16 6.73 3.54
C HIS A 157 -10.04 7.36 2.46
N LEU A 158 -10.80 6.56 1.71
CA LEU A 158 -11.52 7.03 0.53
C LEU A 158 -12.95 7.50 0.87
N VAL A 159 -13.39 8.52 0.16
CA VAL A 159 -14.77 9.03 0.21
C VAL A 159 -15.72 8.10 -0.55
N ASP A 160 -15.24 7.47 -1.64
CA ASP A 160 -16.02 6.49 -2.41
C ASP A 160 -15.24 5.18 -2.65
N PRO A 161 -15.15 4.32 -1.62
CA PRO A 161 -14.44 3.05 -1.71
C PRO A 161 -15.10 2.04 -2.68
N VAL A 162 -16.42 2.12 -2.89
CA VAL A 162 -17.13 1.19 -3.79
C VAL A 162 -16.74 1.45 -5.25
N THR A 163 -16.89 2.69 -5.72
CA THR A 163 -16.48 3.07 -7.08
C THR A 163 -15.00 2.81 -7.31
N HIS A 164 -14.16 3.04 -6.30
CA HIS A 164 -12.74 2.75 -6.39
C HIS A 164 -12.46 1.26 -6.62
N LEU A 165 -13.08 0.35 -5.86
CA LEU A 165 -12.93 -1.10 -6.05
C LEU A 165 -13.43 -1.55 -7.43
N GLN A 166 -14.54 -0.98 -7.92
CA GLN A 166 -15.04 -1.25 -9.28
C GLN A 166 -14.03 -0.84 -10.36
N LYS A 167 -13.44 0.34 -10.24
CA LYS A 167 -12.40 0.84 -11.17
C LYS A 167 -11.13 -0.02 -11.13
N LEU A 168 -10.69 -0.41 -9.93
CA LEU A 168 -9.51 -1.30 -9.77
C LEU A 168 -9.74 -2.66 -10.41
N ALA A 169 -10.93 -3.24 -10.23
CA ALA A 169 -11.26 -4.53 -10.83
C ALA A 169 -11.17 -4.51 -12.36
N MET A 170 -11.53 -3.39 -13.00
CA MET A 170 -11.38 -3.22 -14.47
C MET A 170 -9.91 -3.15 -14.90
N ARG A 171 -8.99 -2.79 -14.02
CA ARG A 171 -7.55 -2.71 -14.29
C ARG A 171 -6.77 -3.94 -13.88
N THR A 172 -7.37 -4.83 -13.07
CA THR A 172 -6.71 -6.00 -12.47
C THR A 172 -7.12 -7.28 -13.20
N ARG A 173 -6.15 -7.98 -13.80
CA ARG A 173 -6.42 -9.18 -14.61
C ARG A 173 -6.54 -10.45 -13.79
N LYS A 174 -5.74 -10.61 -12.71
CA LYS A 174 -5.63 -11.89 -11.99
C LYS A 174 -6.12 -11.80 -10.55
N ALA A 175 -5.49 -10.98 -9.74
CA ALA A 175 -5.74 -10.96 -8.30
C ALA A 175 -5.57 -9.57 -7.68
N ILE A 176 -6.26 -9.36 -6.57
CA ILE A 176 -6.09 -8.21 -5.68
C ILE A 176 -5.73 -8.69 -4.27
N MET A 177 -4.76 -8.05 -3.65
CA MET A 177 -4.50 -8.11 -2.22
C MET A 177 -5.00 -6.80 -1.62
N LEU A 178 -5.92 -6.87 -0.68
CA LEU A 178 -6.53 -5.73 0.00
C LEU A 178 -6.26 -5.84 1.51
N ASP A 179 -5.56 -4.85 2.08
CA ASP A 179 -5.40 -4.70 3.53
C ASP A 179 -6.03 -3.39 3.98
N THR A 180 -7.17 -3.45 4.70
CA THR A 180 -7.99 -2.28 5.00
C THR A 180 -8.68 -2.36 6.34
N HIS A 181 -8.90 -1.20 6.98
CA HIS A 181 -9.90 -1.11 8.03
C HIS A 181 -11.31 -1.31 7.46
N TYR A 182 -12.19 -1.90 8.27
CA TYR A 182 -13.59 -2.09 7.95
C TYR A 182 -14.48 -1.69 9.13
N ALA A 183 -15.74 -1.39 8.87
CA ALA A 183 -16.73 -1.12 9.89
C ALA A 183 -17.32 -2.43 10.44
N ARG A 184 -17.52 -2.52 11.75
CA ARG A 184 -18.40 -3.54 12.31
C ARG A 184 -19.85 -3.21 11.95
N GLU A 185 -20.73 -4.21 11.97
CA GLU A 185 -22.11 -4.06 11.54
C GLU A 185 -22.90 -2.99 12.34
N ASP A 186 -22.63 -2.88 13.62
CA ASP A 186 -23.23 -1.88 14.52
C ASP A 186 -22.65 -0.47 14.35
N GLU A 187 -21.47 -0.34 13.72
CA GLU A 187 -20.83 0.95 13.42
C GLU A 187 -21.28 1.54 12.06
N ALA A 188 -21.75 0.70 11.14
CA ALA A 188 -22.15 1.09 9.79
C ALA A 188 -23.59 1.64 9.77
N VAL A 189 -23.78 2.81 10.37
CA VAL A 189 -25.11 3.43 10.59
C VAL A 189 -25.54 4.40 9.49
N GLN A 190 -24.66 4.76 8.56
CA GLN A 190 -24.94 5.61 7.41
C GLN A 190 -24.99 4.78 6.13
N SER A 191 -25.59 5.33 5.08
CA SER A 191 -25.62 4.70 3.76
C SER A 191 -25.42 5.73 2.65
N TYR A 192 -24.90 5.26 1.50
CA TYR A 192 -24.81 6.02 0.27
C TYR A 192 -25.05 5.13 -0.93
N GLU A 193 -25.36 5.71 -2.06
CA GLU A 193 -25.72 4.98 -3.27
C GLU A 193 -24.61 5.04 -4.32
N VAL A 194 -24.34 3.89 -4.94
CA VAL A 194 -23.47 3.78 -6.11
C VAL A 194 -24.16 2.88 -7.12
N GLY A 195 -24.41 3.38 -8.33
CA GLY A 195 -25.04 2.62 -9.39
C GLY A 195 -26.44 2.08 -9.04
N GLY A 196 -27.20 2.77 -8.20
CA GLY A 196 -28.54 2.37 -7.74
C GLY A 196 -28.52 1.30 -6.63
N VAL A 197 -27.35 0.98 -6.07
CA VAL A 197 -27.21 0.07 -4.92
C VAL A 197 -26.83 0.88 -3.69
N SER A 198 -27.54 0.64 -2.58
CA SER A 198 -27.27 1.30 -1.30
C SER A 198 -26.24 0.52 -0.49
N TYR A 199 -25.19 1.19 -0.02
CA TYR A 199 -24.09 0.64 0.75
C TYR A 199 -24.04 1.28 2.13
N ARG A 200 -24.07 0.46 3.18
CA ARG A 200 -23.89 0.92 4.56
C ARG A 200 -22.41 1.21 4.82
N TYR A 201 -22.12 2.22 5.66
CA TYR A 201 -20.77 2.58 6.05
C TYR A 201 -20.70 3.25 7.42
N LYS A 202 -19.51 3.19 8.02
CA LYS A 202 -19.10 4.04 9.14
C LYS A 202 -18.43 5.29 8.59
N HIS A 203 -18.94 6.45 8.96
CA HIS A 203 -18.25 7.71 8.67
C HIS A 203 -16.99 7.81 9.54
N TYR A 204 -15.86 8.09 8.92
CA TYR A 204 -14.59 8.29 9.61
C TYR A 204 -14.04 9.67 9.26
N ARG A 205 -13.68 10.47 10.29
CA ARG A 205 -13.08 11.79 10.08
C ARG A 205 -11.60 11.63 9.79
N GLU A 206 -11.15 12.29 8.75
CA GLU A 206 -9.75 12.30 8.30
C GLU A 206 -9.12 13.68 8.54
N GLY A 207 -7.79 13.70 8.66
CA GLY A 207 -7.02 14.94 8.75
C GLY A 207 -6.78 15.64 7.42
N GLY A 208 -7.16 15.01 6.31
CA GLY A 208 -6.98 15.55 4.96
C GLY A 208 -5.51 15.55 4.49
N ARG A 209 -5.27 16.25 3.39
CA ARG A 209 -3.97 16.25 2.69
C ARG A 209 -2.76 16.60 3.58
N GLU A 210 -2.95 17.48 4.55
CA GLU A 210 -1.84 18.00 5.37
C GLU A 210 -1.32 16.98 6.39
N GLU A 211 -2.10 15.96 6.71
CA GLU A 211 -1.68 14.87 7.60
C GLU A 211 -1.12 13.68 6.81
N ALA A 212 0.13 13.31 7.05
CA ALA A 212 0.89 12.32 6.28
C ALA A 212 0.24 10.92 6.21
N PHE A 213 -0.61 10.58 7.17
CA PHE A 213 -1.27 9.27 7.30
C PHE A 213 -2.79 9.33 7.19
N ALA A 214 -3.32 10.43 6.70
CA ALA A 214 -4.74 10.62 6.44
C ALA A 214 -5.05 10.49 4.94
N GLY A 215 -6.34 10.38 4.62
CA GLY A 215 -6.85 10.53 3.26
C GLY A 215 -6.62 11.92 2.69
N MET A 216 -7.01 12.13 1.44
CA MET A 216 -6.89 13.44 0.77
C MET A 216 -8.00 14.41 1.18
N TYR A 217 -9.09 13.88 1.68
CA TYR A 217 -10.29 14.62 2.07
C TYR A 217 -10.46 14.60 3.60
N ASP A 218 -11.46 15.33 4.11
CA ASP A 218 -11.72 15.46 5.55
C ASP A 218 -12.50 14.29 6.15
N HIS A 219 -12.93 13.34 5.32
CA HIS A 219 -13.66 12.15 5.75
C HIS A 219 -13.44 10.96 4.82
N ALA A 220 -13.72 9.78 5.34
CA ALA A 220 -13.71 8.52 4.62
C ALA A 220 -14.95 7.68 4.98
N LYS A 221 -15.21 6.66 4.16
CA LYS A 221 -16.27 5.66 4.39
C LYS A 221 -15.67 4.29 4.62
N TRP A 222 -15.86 3.74 5.81
CA TRP A 222 -15.46 2.37 6.13
C TRP A 222 -16.65 1.43 5.87
N LEU A 223 -16.48 0.52 4.94
CA LEU A 223 -17.51 -0.47 4.59
C LEU A 223 -17.46 -1.65 5.56
N PRO A 224 -18.60 -2.33 5.84
CA PRO A 224 -18.60 -3.64 6.52
C PRO A 224 -17.80 -4.68 5.74
N LEU A 225 -17.26 -5.67 6.46
CA LEU A 225 -16.46 -6.74 5.87
C LEU A 225 -17.22 -7.53 4.81
N ASP A 226 -18.46 -7.93 5.11
CA ASP A 226 -19.31 -8.67 4.18
C ASP A 226 -19.64 -7.86 2.92
N THR A 227 -19.76 -6.54 3.06
CA THR A 227 -19.91 -5.64 1.92
C THR A 227 -18.66 -5.63 1.03
N LEU A 228 -17.45 -5.56 1.63
CA LEU A 228 -16.19 -5.64 0.88
C LEU A 228 -16.07 -6.95 0.10
N VAL A 229 -16.36 -8.09 0.75
CA VAL A 229 -16.37 -9.41 0.11
C VAL A 229 -17.38 -9.47 -1.03
N SER A 230 -18.59 -8.96 -0.80
CA SER A 230 -19.66 -8.95 -1.82
C SER A 230 -19.30 -8.10 -3.04
N ILE A 231 -18.69 -6.91 -2.82
CA ILE A 231 -18.21 -6.05 -3.92
C ILE A 231 -17.15 -6.79 -4.73
N LEU A 232 -16.13 -7.38 -4.08
CA LEU A 232 -15.07 -8.10 -4.78
C LEU A 232 -15.63 -9.23 -5.65
N LYS A 233 -16.61 -9.99 -5.14
CA LYS A 233 -17.30 -11.02 -5.92
C LYS A 233 -18.09 -10.43 -7.08
N ALA A 234 -18.84 -9.36 -6.85
CA ALA A 234 -19.67 -8.71 -7.86
C ALA A 234 -18.85 -8.13 -9.03
N VAL A 235 -17.59 -7.70 -8.77
CA VAL A 235 -16.68 -7.20 -9.82
C VAL A 235 -15.83 -8.29 -10.47
N GLY A 236 -16.13 -9.58 -10.18
CA GLY A 236 -15.62 -10.73 -10.91
C GLY A 236 -14.41 -11.43 -10.30
N PHE A 237 -14.11 -11.22 -9.01
CA PHE A 237 -13.18 -12.08 -8.29
C PHE A 237 -13.96 -13.29 -7.74
N LEU A 238 -13.67 -14.48 -8.27
CA LEU A 238 -14.43 -15.70 -7.94
C LEU A 238 -14.05 -16.24 -6.56
N ASN A 239 -12.77 -16.21 -6.23
CA ASN A 239 -12.25 -16.64 -4.94
C ASN A 239 -11.93 -15.40 -4.09
N VAL A 240 -12.57 -15.29 -2.94
CA VAL A 240 -12.31 -14.21 -1.97
C VAL A 240 -12.03 -14.84 -0.62
N ASP A 241 -10.78 -14.72 -0.16
CA ASP A 241 -10.28 -15.27 1.08
C ASP A 241 -9.93 -14.14 2.05
N VAL A 242 -10.60 -14.12 3.21
CA VAL A 242 -10.25 -13.23 4.33
C VAL A 242 -9.17 -13.93 5.16
N ALA A 243 -7.94 -13.69 4.79
CA ALA A 243 -6.78 -14.41 5.32
C ALA A 243 -6.42 -14.02 6.76
N GLU A 244 -6.72 -12.77 7.15
CA GLU A 244 -6.39 -12.27 8.48
C GLU A 244 -7.42 -11.25 8.95
N LEU A 245 -7.85 -11.37 10.20
CA LEU A 245 -8.64 -10.37 10.92
C LEU A 245 -7.88 -9.95 12.17
N ARG A 246 -7.80 -8.64 12.39
CA ARG A 246 -7.12 -8.10 13.57
C ARG A 246 -7.80 -6.83 14.06
N ASP A 247 -7.72 -6.60 15.35
CA ASP A 247 -8.13 -5.34 15.96
C ASP A 247 -6.90 -4.44 16.14
N GLU A 248 -6.96 -3.27 15.54
CA GLU A 248 -5.95 -2.23 15.67
C GLU A 248 -6.50 -1.04 16.47
N ARG A 249 -5.62 -0.11 16.85
CA ARG A 249 -6.02 1.07 17.63
C ARG A 249 -7.19 1.85 17.00
N ASN A 250 -7.21 1.94 15.66
CA ASN A 250 -8.21 2.74 14.94
C ASN A 250 -9.48 1.95 14.61
N GLY A 251 -9.49 0.63 14.78
CA GLY A 251 -10.63 -0.24 14.51
C GLY A 251 -10.23 -1.58 13.92
N ALA A 252 -11.23 -2.36 13.55
CA ALA A 252 -11.05 -3.66 12.94
C ALA A 252 -10.38 -3.54 11.56
N ARG A 253 -9.52 -4.51 11.22
CA ARG A 253 -8.76 -4.54 9.98
C ARG A 253 -8.70 -5.94 9.38
N ALA A 254 -8.78 -6.04 8.08
CA ALA A 254 -8.76 -7.30 7.34
C ALA A 254 -7.66 -7.30 6.28
N LEU A 255 -7.02 -8.47 6.10
CA LEU A 255 -6.22 -8.81 4.94
C LEU A 255 -7.03 -9.76 4.07
N ILE A 256 -7.30 -9.37 2.84
CA ILE A 256 -8.14 -10.10 1.90
C ILE A 256 -7.32 -10.36 0.64
N PHE A 257 -7.37 -11.60 0.16
CA PHE A 257 -6.89 -11.97 -1.16
C PHE A 257 -8.09 -12.35 -2.02
N ALA A 258 -8.16 -11.81 -3.21
CA ALA A 258 -9.22 -12.15 -4.15
C ALA A 258 -8.64 -12.40 -5.54
N ASP A 259 -9.09 -13.45 -6.22
CA ASP A 259 -8.64 -13.82 -7.56
C ASP A 259 -9.80 -14.21 -8.47
N ARG A 260 -9.50 -14.24 -9.77
CA ARG A 260 -10.51 -14.50 -10.80
C ARG A 260 -10.67 -15.97 -11.16
N GLY A 261 -9.93 -16.88 -10.51
CA GLY A 261 -9.90 -18.31 -10.81
C GLY A 261 -8.89 -18.68 -11.89
#